data_4705dbf83c0eb76cb36df6c375c1243c
#
_entry.id   4705dbf83c0eb76cb36df6c375c1243c
#
_cell.length_a   1.000
_cell.length_b   1.000
_cell.length_c   1.000
_cell.angle_alpha   90.00
_cell.angle_beta   90.00
_cell.angle_gamma   90.00
#
_symmetry.space_group_name_H-M   'P 1'
#
loop_
_entity.id
_entity.type
_entity.pdbx_description
1 polymer ?
#
loop_
_entity_poly.entity_id
_entity_poly.type
_entity_poly.pdbx_seq_one_letter_code
_entity_poly.pdbx_strand_id
1 'polypeptide(L)'
;MFIFTPLFTIFILLAGGYFAKRVGILKQKQARTFLDFAIVFALPCLIFDKAYHLNFDFSLVVLIFIGFFSCTLAAFIVVFLGFIFNFSKTTLVSMFLLSCFGNTIFVGMPIVEGIFANAQFGAEVILYDALATTLPISLLGPFILSLGSGEKVSLVANIKKILSFPPFLALLLGFLCKLISLPEFIFSPIRLFGGTATPVALFAIGLGLGFMAIKTAYKPTILVILAKMVLAPLIFVLLLKLFGFEMKASIIVAIIESATPTMTLAGAMVMKAKLDSNLAVSTVAFGVLFAFISMPILVWVLV
;
A
#
# COMPACT_ATOMS: atom_id res chain seq x y z
N MET A 1 -9.35 -20.41 -9.10
CA MET A 1 -8.41 -20.21 -10.23
C MET A 1 -8.06 -18.73 -10.42
N PHE A 2 -9.01 -17.80 -10.28
CA PHE A 2 -8.83 -16.37 -10.55
C PHE A 2 -7.75 -15.64 -9.73
N ILE A 3 -7.52 -16.00 -8.48
CA ILE A 3 -6.50 -15.35 -7.63
C ILE A 3 -5.07 -15.81 -7.89
N PHE A 4 -4.87 -17.02 -8.43
CA PHE A 4 -3.52 -17.54 -8.63
C PHE A 4 -2.76 -16.80 -9.72
N THR A 5 -3.44 -16.36 -10.79
CA THR A 5 -2.79 -15.63 -11.89
C THR A 5 -2.19 -14.30 -11.42
N PRO A 6 -2.91 -13.38 -10.74
CA PRO A 6 -2.30 -12.13 -10.26
C PRO A 6 -1.21 -12.38 -9.22
N LEU A 7 -1.39 -13.32 -8.30
CA LEU A 7 -0.35 -13.67 -7.31
C LEU A 7 0.90 -14.23 -8.00
N PHE A 8 0.74 -15.12 -8.98
CA PHE A 8 1.88 -15.65 -9.74
C PHE A 8 2.61 -14.54 -10.51
N THR A 9 1.87 -13.58 -11.10
CA THR A 9 2.45 -12.41 -11.75
C THR A 9 3.26 -11.57 -10.76
N ILE A 10 2.69 -11.28 -9.58
CA ILE A 10 3.40 -10.57 -8.51
C ILE A 10 4.68 -11.33 -8.13
N PHE A 11 4.57 -12.65 -7.94
CA PHE A 11 5.71 -13.50 -7.60
C PHE A 11 6.83 -13.43 -8.64
N ILE A 12 6.51 -13.61 -9.92
CA ILE A 12 7.51 -13.60 -11.01
C ILE A 12 8.22 -12.24 -11.10
N LEU A 13 7.49 -11.13 -10.97
CA LEU A 13 8.07 -9.79 -10.99
C LEU A 13 9.01 -9.54 -9.81
N LEU A 14 8.60 -9.94 -8.61
CA LEU A 14 9.44 -9.86 -7.40
C LEU A 14 10.68 -10.77 -7.53
N ALA A 15 10.47 -12.01 -7.97
CA ALA A 15 11.55 -12.98 -8.15
C ALA A 15 12.54 -12.51 -9.22
N GLY A 16 12.05 -11.91 -10.31
CA GLY A 16 12.88 -11.30 -11.35
C GLY A 16 13.81 -10.21 -10.81
N GLY A 17 13.28 -9.29 -10.00
CA GLY A 17 14.07 -8.26 -9.33
C GLY A 17 15.10 -8.84 -8.35
N TYR A 18 14.68 -9.79 -7.53
CA TYR A 18 15.58 -10.48 -6.59
C TYR A 18 16.68 -11.26 -7.29
N PHE A 19 16.33 -11.97 -8.37
CA PHE A 19 17.28 -12.72 -9.20
C PHE A 19 18.29 -11.78 -9.88
N ALA A 20 17.83 -10.67 -10.49
CA ALA A 20 18.72 -9.68 -11.10
C ALA A 20 19.80 -9.16 -10.12
N LYS A 21 19.44 -9.00 -8.83
CA LYS A 21 20.39 -8.69 -7.76
C LYS A 21 21.35 -9.84 -7.49
N ARG A 22 20.85 -11.06 -7.41
CA ARG A 22 21.66 -12.25 -7.08
C ARG A 22 22.71 -12.56 -8.13
N VAL A 23 22.39 -12.40 -9.42
CA VAL A 23 23.33 -12.60 -10.54
C VAL A 23 24.25 -11.39 -10.75
N GLY A 24 24.05 -10.29 -10.02
CA GLY A 24 24.89 -9.10 -10.13
C GLY A 24 24.60 -8.19 -11.34
N ILE A 25 23.54 -8.44 -12.11
CA ILE A 25 23.12 -7.57 -13.23
C ILE A 25 22.73 -6.19 -12.69
N LEU A 26 21.98 -6.15 -11.58
CA LEU A 26 21.58 -4.93 -10.91
C LEU A 26 22.01 -4.94 -9.44
N LYS A 27 22.28 -3.75 -8.91
CA LYS A 27 22.64 -3.54 -7.50
C LYS A 27 21.40 -3.16 -6.70
N GLN A 28 21.31 -3.58 -5.44
CA GLN A 28 20.19 -3.26 -4.55
C GLN A 28 19.86 -1.76 -4.48
N LYS A 29 20.87 -0.89 -4.53
CA LYS A 29 20.69 0.58 -4.53
C LYS A 29 19.89 1.10 -5.72
N GLN A 30 19.89 0.38 -6.85
CA GLN A 30 19.14 0.77 -8.05
C GLN A 30 17.63 0.53 -7.90
N ALA A 31 17.18 -0.23 -6.90
CA ALA A 31 15.76 -0.39 -6.58
C ALA A 31 15.07 0.96 -6.42
N ARG A 32 15.76 1.95 -5.82
CA ARG A 32 15.23 3.29 -5.66
C ARG A 32 14.97 3.98 -6.99
N THR A 33 15.86 3.89 -7.95
CA THR A 33 15.69 4.50 -9.28
C THR A 33 14.46 3.96 -10.01
N PHE A 34 14.22 2.64 -9.94
CA PHE A 34 13.03 2.02 -10.51
C PHE A 34 11.76 2.43 -9.77
N LEU A 35 11.81 2.53 -8.43
CA LEU A 35 10.68 3.04 -7.64
C LEU A 35 10.41 4.51 -7.92
N ASP A 36 11.43 5.34 -8.06
CA ASP A 36 11.28 6.76 -8.40
C ASP A 36 10.60 6.90 -9.78
N PHE A 37 11.01 6.11 -10.80
CA PHE A 37 10.32 6.06 -12.08
C PHE A 37 8.84 5.65 -11.94
N ALA A 38 8.60 4.56 -11.20
CA ALA A 38 7.23 4.06 -11.01
C ALA A 38 6.35 5.10 -10.31
N ILE A 39 6.83 5.76 -9.25
CA ILE A 39 6.04 6.67 -8.41
C ILE A 39 5.89 8.05 -9.03
N VAL A 40 6.95 8.59 -9.68
CA VAL A 40 6.95 9.97 -10.16
C VAL A 40 6.40 10.09 -11.57
N PHE A 41 6.49 9.03 -12.37
CA PHE A 41 6.15 9.04 -13.79
C PHE A 41 5.00 8.10 -14.15
N ALA A 42 5.13 6.81 -13.89
CA ALA A 42 4.15 5.82 -14.32
C ALA A 42 2.85 5.86 -13.48
N LEU A 43 2.98 5.97 -12.17
CA LEU A 43 1.84 5.99 -11.24
C LEU A 43 0.91 7.19 -11.45
N PRO A 44 1.38 8.42 -11.70
CA PRO A 44 0.52 9.54 -12.06
C PRO A 44 -0.34 9.27 -13.30
N CYS A 45 0.22 8.63 -14.33
CA CYS A 45 -0.55 8.23 -15.52
C CYS A 45 -1.66 7.22 -15.18
N LEU A 46 -1.32 6.20 -14.37
CA LEU A 46 -2.29 5.20 -13.91
C LEU A 46 -3.41 5.85 -13.09
N ILE A 47 -3.05 6.71 -12.14
CA ILE A 47 -4.01 7.40 -11.26
C ILE A 47 -4.92 8.33 -12.07
N PHE A 48 -4.37 9.09 -12.99
CA PHE A 48 -5.14 10.00 -13.83
C PHE A 48 -6.21 9.25 -14.65
N ASP A 49 -5.82 8.17 -15.36
CA ASP A 49 -6.76 7.37 -16.17
C ASP A 49 -7.86 6.78 -15.29
N LYS A 50 -7.50 6.14 -14.18
CA LYS A 50 -8.47 5.53 -13.28
C LYS A 50 -9.39 6.55 -12.60
N ALA A 51 -8.88 7.69 -12.16
CA ALA A 51 -9.66 8.75 -11.52
C ALA A 51 -10.63 9.42 -12.53
N TYR A 52 -10.21 9.63 -13.77
CA TYR A 52 -11.07 10.15 -14.82
C TYR A 52 -12.26 9.23 -15.08
N HIS A 53 -12.05 7.90 -15.11
CA HIS A 53 -13.09 6.92 -15.42
C HIS A 53 -13.86 6.41 -14.17
N LEU A 54 -13.49 6.83 -12.95
CA LEU A 54 -14.16 6.40 -11.72
C LEU A 54 -15.61 6.86 -11.68
N ASN A 55 -16.54 5.94 -11.55
CA ASN A 55 -17.92 6.28 -11.15
C ASN A 55 -17.96 6.47 -9.64
N PHE A 56 -18.00 7.74 -9.22
CA PHE A 56 -17.93 8.12 -7.81
C PHE A 56 -19.29 7.86 -7.13
N ASP A 57 -19.22 7.11 -6.02
CA ASP A 57 -20.33 6.92 -5.10
C ASP A 57 -19.87 7.30 -3.68
N PHE A 58 -20.65 8.09 -2.97
CA PHE A 58 -20.30 8.52 -1.62
C PHE A 58 -20.18 7.35 -0.64
N SER A 59 -20.88 6.24 -0.89
CA SER A 59 -20.75 5.01 -0.09
C SER A 59 -19.31 4.47 -0.08
N LEU A 60 -18.54 4.64 -1.17
CA LEU A 60 -17.11 4.27 -1.24
C LEU A 60 -16.29 5.05 -0.21
N VAL A 61 -16.57 6.33 -0.03
CA VAL A 61 -15.83 7.17 0.94
C VAL A 61 -16.06 6.65 2.35
N VAL A 62 -17.29 6.28 2.70
CA VAL A 62 -17.60 5.70 4.01
C VAL A 62 -16.86 4.39 4.22
N LEU A 63 -16.85 3.50 3.22
CA LEU A 63 -16.12 2.23 3.26
C LEU A 63 -14.61 2.45 3.46
N ILE A 64 -14.04 3.42 2.75
CA ILE A 64 -12.61 3.75 2.84
C ILE A 64 -12.26 4.26 4.24
N PHE A 65 -13.10 5.11 4.84
CA PHE A 65 -12.89 5.57 6.20
C PHE A 65 -13.00 4.44 7.24
N ILE A 66 -13.96 3.51 7.09
CA ILE A 66 -14.05 2.32 7.96
C ILE A 66 -12.79 1.47 7.80
N GLY A 67 -12.30 1.27 6.57
CA GLY A 67 -11.05 0.54 6.29
C GLY A 67 -9.83 1.20 6.91
N PHE A 68 -9.68 2.53 6.77
CA PHE A 68 -8.61 3.29 7.40
C PHE A 68 -8.69 3.22 8.94
N PHE A 69 -9.87 3.34 9.51
CA PHE A 69 -10.09 3.21 10.95
C PHE A 69 -9.71 1.81 11.44
N SER A 70 -10.09 0.76 10.70
CA SER A 70 -9.75 -0.63 11.02
C SER A 70 -8.23 -0.87 11.05
N CYS A 71 -7.50 -0.36 10.03
CA CYS A 71 -6.05 -0.43 9.97
C CYS A 71 -5.39 0.36 11.13
N THR A 72 -5.92 1.53 11.44
CA THR A 72 -5.43 2.37 12.53
C THR A 72 -5.66 1.70 13.89
N LEU A 73 -6.83 1.11 14.11
CA LEU A 73 -7.12 0.37 15.34
C LEU A 73 -6.23 -0.86 15.50
N ALA A 74 -6.00 -1.63 14.44
CA ALA A 74 -5.05 -2.74 14.45
C ALA A 74 -3.63 -2.27 14.76
N ALA A 75 -3.23 -1.10 14.24
CA ALA A 75 -1.93 -0.50 14.53
C ALA A 75 -1.80 -0.08 16.00
N PHE A 76 -2.84 0.46 16.62
CA PHE A 76 -2.84 0.74 18.06
C PHE A 76 -2.74 -0.54 18.90
N ILE A 77 -3.49 -1.59 18.54
CA ILE A 77 -3.44 -2.87 19.24
C ILE A 77 -2.04 -3.47 19.20
N VAL A 78 -1.38 -3.45 18.04
CA VAL A 78 -0.02 -4.03 17.93
C VAL A 78 1.02 -3.19 18.65
N VAL A 79 0.87 -1.87 18.72
CA VAL A 79 1.73 -1.00 19.54
C VAL A 79 1.52 -1.30 21.02
N PHE A 80 0.28 -1.49 21.48
CA PHE A 80 -0.01 -1.87 22.85
C PHE A 80 0.62 -3.23 23.21
N LEU A 81 0.52 -4.23 22.32
CA LEU A 81 1.23 -5.50 22.49
C LEU A 81 2.75 -5.30 22.52
N GLY A 82 3.29 -4.47 21.62
CA GLY A 82 4.72 -4.15 21.62
C GLY A 82 5.18 -3.48 22.92
N PHE A 83 4.33 -2.64 23.53
CA PHE A 83 4.59 -2.05 24.84
C PHE A 83 4.65 -3.14 25.94
N ILE A 84 3.73 -4.10 25.94
CA ILE A 84 3.75 -5.25 26.87
C ILE A 84 5.03 -6.08 26.69
N PHE A 85 5.51 -6.25 25.46
CA PHE A 85 6.76 -6.94 25.15
C PHE A 85 8.02 -6.10 25.40
N ASN A 86 7.90 -4.90 25.95
CA ASN A 86 8.99 -3.97 26.26
C ASN A 86 9.86 -3.61 25.04
N PHE A 87 9.26 -3.45 23.85
CA PHE A 87 10.00 -2.95 22.70
C PHE A 87 10.37 -1.48 22.85
N SER A 88 11.47 -1.08 22.23
CA SER A 88 11.95 0.30 22.28
C SER A 88 10.94 1.27 21.66
N LYS A 89 10.97 2.53 22.07
CA LYS A 89 10.10 3.58 21.52
C LYS A 89 10.23 3.70 20.00
N THR A 90 11.44 3.59 19.46
CA THR A 90 11.70 3.61 18.01
C THR A 90 11.05 2.45 17.29
N THR A 91 11.08 1.24 17.90
CA THR A 91 10.39 0.05 17.38
C THR A 91 8.87 0.24 17.42
N LEU A 92 8.30 0.73 18.54
CA LEU A 92 6.85 0.95 18.70
C LEU A 92 6.30 1.93 17.64
N VAL A 93 6.99 3.06 17.43
CA VAL A 93 6.61 4.03 16.39
C VAL A 93 6.72 3.42 15.00
N SER A 94 7.75 2.62 14.74
CA SER A 94 7.90 1.90 13.48
C SER A 94 6.77 0.87 13.29
N MET A 95 6.42 0.11 14.33
CA MET A 95 5.31 -0.86 14.30
C MET A 95 3.99 -0.19 13.93
N PHE A 96 3.69 0.97 14.51
CA PHE A 96 2.48 1.72 14.17
C PHE A 96 2.41 2.04 12.68
N LEU A 97 3.44 2.70 12.14
CA LEU A 97 3.44 3.14 10.75
C LEU A 97 3.38 1.96 9.77
N LEU A 98 4.13 0.88 10.06
CA LEU A 98 4.23 -0.30 9.20
C LEU A 98 2.97 -1.16 9.23
N SER A 99 2.17 -1.13 10.30
CA SER A 99 0.92 -1.87 10.41
C SER A 99 -0.31 -1.07 9.98
N CYS A 100 -0.23 0.27 9.99
CA CYS A 100 -1.34 1.11 9.57
C CYS A 100 -1.50 1.17 8.04
N PHE A 101 -0.40 1.25 7.28
CA PHE A 101 -0.42 1.53 5.85
C PHE A 101 -0.03 0.33 4.99
N GLY A 102 -0.90 -0.02 4.04
CA GLY A 102 -0.75 -1.15 3.13
C GLY A 102 -0.27 -0.77 1.74
N ASN A 103 0.27 -1.76 1.01
CA ASN A 103 0.70 -1.62 -0.37
C ASN A 103 -0.47 -1.89 -1.34
N THR A 104 -1.44 -1.00 -1.33
CA THR A 104 -2.71 -1.06 -2.04
C THR A 104 -2.52 -1.10 -3.56
N ILE A 105 -1.75 -0.17 -4.14
CA ILE A 105 -1.59 -0.08 -5.60
C ILE A 105 -0.74 -1.22 -6.17
N PHE A 106 0.42 -1.51 -5.57
CA PHE A 106 1.35 -2.46 -6.21
C PHE A 106 1.05 -3.93 -5.87
N VAL A 107 0.30 -4.20 -4.81
CA VAL A 107 -0.10 -5.57 -4.44
C VAL A 107 -1.62 -5.73 -4.50
N GLY A 108 -2.39 -4.81 -3.95
CA GLY A 108 -3.84 -4.89 -3.89
C GLY A 108 -4.48 -4.79 -5.28
N MET A 109 -4.14 -3.76 -6.05
CA MET A 109 -4.73 -3.53 -7.38
C MET A 109 -4.60 -4.74 -8.32
N PRO A 110 -3.42 -5.38 -8.52
CA PRO A 110 -3.34 -6.58 -9.37
C PRO A 110 -4.24 -7.72 -8.90
N ILE A 111 -4.41 -7.88 -7.58
CA ILE A 111 -5.30 -8.90 -7.01
C ILE A 111 -6.75 -8.56 -7.32
N VAL A 112 -7.17 -7.32 -7.10
CA VAL A 112 -8.53 -6.85 -7.39
C VAL A 112 -8.85 -6.97 -8.87
N GLU A 113 -7.98 -6.48 -9.76
CA GLU A 113 -8.17 -6.58 -11.21
C GLU A 113 -8.15 -8.03 -11.72
N GLY A 114 -7.44 -8.92 -11.04
CA GLY A 114 -7.43 -10.35 -11.36
C GLY A 114 -8.69 -11.11 -10.90
N ILE A 115 -9.37 -10.63 -9.86
CA ILE A 115 -10.63 -11.21 -9.36
C ILE A 115 -11.83 -10.64 -10.12
N PHE A 116 -11.83 -9.33 -10.33
CA PHE A 116 -12.92 -8.59 -10.93
C PHE A 116 -12.50 -8.08 -12.31
N ALA A 117 -13.12 -8.61 -13.36
CA ALA A 117 -12.84 -8.21 -14.75
C ALA A 117 -13.35 -6.80 -15.11
N ASN A 118 -13.88 -6.03 -14.16
CA ASN A 118 -14.43 -4.70 -14.37
C ASN A 118 -13.43 -3.61 -13.97
N ALA A 119 -13.08 -2.73 -14.91
CA ALA A 119 -12.16 -1.61 -14.72
C ALA A 119 -12.55 -0.63 -13.58
N GLN A 120 -13.85 -0.57 -13.23
CA GLN A 120 -14.39 0.23 -12.13
C GLN A 120 -13.70 -0.10 -10.80
N PHE A 121 -13.47 -1.39 -10.50
CA PHE A 121 -12.86 -1.80 -9.24
C PHE A 121 -11.38 -1.38 -9.12
N GLY A 122 -10.64 -1.34 -10.23
CA GLY A 122 -9.30 -0.75 -10.25
C GLY A 122 -9.33 0.75 -9.93
N ALA A 123 -10.37 1.48 -10.35
CA ALA A 123 -10.53 2.89 -9.99
C ALA A 123 -10.92 3.07 -8.50
N GLU A 124 -11.71 2.14 -7.93
CA GLU A 124 -12.03 2.13 -6.49
C GLU A 124 -10.77 1.89 -5.64
N VAL A 125 -9.83 1.05 -6.10
CA VAL A 125 -8.52 0.85 -5.45
C VAL A 125 -7.72 2.17 -5.41
N ILE A 126 -7.70 2.93 -6.51
CA ILE A 126 -7.03 4.25 -6.54
C ILE A 126 -7.64 5.21 -5.51
N LEU A 127 -8.96 5.24 -5.41
CA LEU A 127 -9.64 6.07 -4.42
C LEU A 127 -9.33 5.61 -2.99
N TYR A 128 -9.33 4.29 -2.76
CA TYR A 128 -8.95 3.70 -1.47
C TYR A 128 -7.51 4.06 -1.10
N ASP A 129 -6.56 3.88 -2.02
CA ASP A 129 -5.17 4.24 -1.79
C ASP A 129 -5.02 5.72 -1.45
N ALA A 130 -5.66 6.59 -2.24
CA ALA A 130 -5.57 8.02 -2.03
C ALA A 130 -6.05 8.43 -0.63
N LEU A 131 -7.23 7.96 -0.20
CA LEU A 131 -7.90 8.43 1.01
C LEU A 131 -7.49 7.65 2.27
N ALA A 132 -7.20 6.35 2.17
CA ALA A 132 -6.84 5.52 3.32
C ALA A 132 -5.33 5.32 3.50
N THR A 133 -4.52 5.57 2.46
CA THR A 133 -3.08 5.25 2.48
C THR A 133 -2.22 6.47 2.15
N THR A 134 -2.23 6.91 0.90
CA THR A 134 -1.26 7.91 0.41
C THR A 134 -1.42 9.30 1.05
N LEU A 135 -2.64 9.82 1.17
CA LEU A 135 -2.87 11.09 1.87
C LEU A 135 -2.62 10.99 3.37
N PRO A 136 -3.18 10.00 4.10
CA PRO A 136 -2.94 9.88 5.53
C PRO A 136 -1.46 9.66 5.88
N ILE A 137 -0.72 8.79 5.18
CA ILE A 137 0.70 8.59 5.48
C ILE A 137 1.53 9.83 5.16
N SER A 138 1.18 10.56 4.10
CA SER A 138 1.88 11.78 3.72
C SER A 138 1.65 12.92 4.72
N LEU A 139 0.42 13.04 5.27
CA LEU A 139 0.07 14.03 6.27
C LEU A 139 0.59 13.65 7.66
N LEU A 140 0.27 12.46 8.12
CA LEU A 140 0.48 12.01 9.50
C LEU A 140 1.82 11.33 9.71
N GLY A 141 2.36 10.65 8.68
CA GLY A 141 3.59 9.86 8.77
C GLY A 141 4.78 10.63 9.35
N PRO A 142 5.13 11.85 8.85
CA PRO A 142 6.22 12.63 9.42
C PRO A 142 6.02 12.96 10.91
N PHE A 143 4.78 13.28 11.33
CA PHE A 143 4.45 13.56 12.74
C PHE A 143 4.57 12.31 13.61
N ILE A 144 4.05 11.17 13.14
CA ILE A 144 4.17 9.89 13.83
C ILE A 144 5.65 9.54 14.02
N LEU A 145 6.46 9.65 12.96
CA LEU A 145 7.89 9.34 13.01
C LEU A 145 8.66 10.29 13.94
N SER A 146 8.24 11.56 14.03
CA SER A 146 8.85 12.53 14.93
C SER A 146 8.72 12.15 16.41
N LEU A 147 7.69 11.38 16.77
CA LEU A 147 7.53 10.84 18.13
C LEU A 147 8.68 9.89 18.52
N GLY A 148 9.26 9.20 17.53
CA GLY A 148 10.39 8.30 17.73
C GLY A 148 11.75 8.94 17.49
N SER A 149 11.88 9.81 16.47
CA SER A 149 13.14 10.46 16.11
C SER A 149 13.43 11.75 16.88
N GLY A 150 12.40 12.39 17.45
CA GLY A 150 12.56 13.70 18.11
C GLY A 150 12.72 14.88 17.13
N GLU A 151 12.67 14.65 15.81
CA GLU A 151 12.79 15.72 14.81
C GLU A 151 11.54 16.60 14.79
N LYS A 152 11.73 17.92 14.62
CA LYS A 152 10.60 18.85 14.46
C LYS A 152 10.03 18.78 13.04
N VAL A 153 8.72 18.66 12.92
CA VAL A 153 8.00 18.63 11.65
C VAL A 153 7.21 19.93 11.45
N SER A 154 7.41 20.59 10.31
CA SER A 154 6.61 21.73 9.91
C SER A 154 5.38 21.29 9.12
N LEU A 155 4.19 21.61 9.63
CA LEU A 155 2.92 21.31 8.95
C LEU A 155 2.85 21.97 7.57
N VAL A 156 3.22 23.26 7.48
CA VAL A 156 3.19 24.02 6.22
C VAL A 156 4.10 23.40 5.16
N ALA A 157 5.34 23.06 5.55
CA ALA A 157 6.28 22.42 4.63
C ALA A 157 5.76 21.03 4.18
N ASN A 158 5.10 20.29 5.08
CA ASN A 158 4.54 18.98 4.77
C ASN A 158 3.35 19.10 3.80
N ILE A 159 2.41 20.01 4.03
CA ILE A 159 1.28 20.28 3.13
C ILE A 159 1.80 20.71 1.74
N LYS A 160 2.76 21.63 1.66
CA LYS A 160 3.36 22.03 0.38
C LYS A 160 3.95 20.85 -0.39
N LYS A 161 4.61 19.93 0.31
CA LYS A 161 5.17 18.71 -0.29
C LYS A 161 4.08 17.77 -0.84
N ILE A 162 2.96 17.63 -0.15
CA ILE A 162 1.83 16.83 -0.62
C ILE A 162 1.20 17.45 -1.86
N LEU A 163 0.95 18.77 -1.82
CA LEU A 163 0.38 19.50 -2.95
C LEU A 163 1.28 19.50 -4.20
N SER A 164 2.58 19.23 -4.06
CA SER A 164 3.52 19.05 -5.18
C SER A 164 3.81 17.59 -5.53
N PHE A 165 3.15 16.63 -4.87
CA PHE A 165 3.38 15.21 -5.12
C PHE A 165 2.66 14.74 -6.39
N PRO A 166 3.39 14.22 -7.43
CA PRO A 166 2.81 13.93 -8.73
C PRO A 166 1.59 13.01 -8.71
N PRO A 167 1.54 11.91 -7.92
CA PRO A 167 0.35 11.07 -7.80
C PRO A 167 -0.88 11.81 -7.27
N PHE A 168 -0.70 12.74 -6.33
CA PHE A 168 -1.79 13.55 -5.80
C PHE A 168 -2.31 14.55 -6.83
N LEU A 169 -1.40 15.20 -7.56
CA LEU A 169 -1.77 16.11 -8.67
C LEU A 169 -2.52 15.35 -9.77
N ALA A 170 -2.08 14.14 -10.12
CA ALA A 170 -2.74 13.30 -11.11
C ALA A 170 -4.17 12.91 -10.69
N LEU A 171 -4.39 12.62 -9.41
CA LEU A 171 -5.72 12.35 -8.86
C LEU A 171 -6.64 13.57 -9.02
N LEU A 172 -6.18 14.74 -8.61
CA LEU A 172 -6.95 15.99 -8.73
C LEU A 172 -7.26 16.31 -10.19
N LEU A 173 -6.26 16.22 -11.06
CA LEU A 173 -6.43 16.46 -12.49
C LEU A 173 -7.38 15.45 -13.14
N GLY A 174 -7.34 14.17 -12.75
CA GLY A 174 -8.25 13.14 -13.23
C GLY A 174 -9.70 13.50 -12.91
N PHE A 175 -9.99 13.91 -11.68
CA PHE A 175 -11.34 14.37 -11.31
C PHE A 175 -11.75 15.68 -11.97
N LEU A 176 -10.85 16.65 -12.07
CA LEU A 176 -11.15 17.94 -12.73
C LEU A 176 -11.40 17.77 -14.23
N CYS A 177 -10.57 16.99 -14.91
CA CYS A 177 -10.72 16.72 -16.33
C CYS A 177 -11.98 15.92 -16.67
N LYS A 178 -12.60 15.25 -15.69
CA LYS A 178 -13.90 14.59 -15.85
C LYS A 178 -15.03 15.57 -16.16
N LEU A 179 -14.87 16.85 -15.81
CA LEU A 179 -15.83 17.90 -16.17
C LEU A 179 -15.83 18.26 -17.66
N ILE A 180 -14.82 17.81 -18.39
CA ILE A 180 -14.67 17.96 -19.83
C ILE A 180 -14.52 16.61 -20.50
N SER A 181 -15.14 16.42 -21.68
CA SER A 181 -15.01 15.20 -22.44
C SER A 181 -13.68 15.16 -23.16
N LEU A 182 -12.69 14.45 -22.62
CA LEU A 182 -11.39 14.27 -23.28
C LEU A 182 -11.51 13.22 -24.40
N PRO A 183 -10.91 13.46 -25.59
CA PRO A 183 -10.84 12.48 -26.66
C PRO A 183 -10.10 11.20 -26.22
N GLU A 184 -10.60 10.02 -26.62
CA GLU A 184 -10.07 8.72 -26.20
C GLU A 184 -8.59 8.51 -26.59
N PHE A 185 -8.13 9.10 -27.71
CA PHE A 185 -6.74 8.95 -28.14
C PHE A 185 -5.72 9.48 -27.12
N ILE A 186 -6.11 10.44 -26.25
CA ILE A 186 -5.24 10.98 -25.18
C ILE A 186 -4.91 9.89 -24.14
N PHE A 187 -5.85 8.97 -23.89
CA PHE A 187 -5.67 7.91 -22.88
C PHE A 187 -4.74 6.79 -23.35
N SER A 188 -4.54 6.60 -24.67
CA SER A 188 -3.67 5.55 -25.19
C SER A 188 -2.23 5.62 -24.63
N PRO A 189 -1.49 6.73 -24.75
CA PRO A 189 -0.16 6.85 -24.15
C PRO A 189 -0.20 6.85 -22.62
N ILE A 190 -1.23 7.44 -22.00
CA ILE A 190 -1.39 7.47 -20.53
C ILE A 190 -1.52 6.05 -20.00
N ARG A 191 -2.34 5.19 -20.61
CA ARG A 191 -2.50 3.78 -20.24
C ARG A 191 -1.24 2.97 -20.48
N LEU A 192 -0.50 3.25 -21.56
CA LEU A 192 0.77 2.58 -21.84
C LEU A 192 1.79 2.85 -20.74
N PHE A 193 1.99 4.12 -20.36
CA PHE A 193 2.88 4.49 -19.25
C PHE A 193 2.34 4.01 -17.90
N GLY A 194 1.06 4.21 -17.62
CA GLY A 194 0.41 3.77 -16.39
C GLY A 194 0.53 2.26 -16.17
N GLY A 195 0.41 1.47 -17.24
CA GLY A 195 0.58 0.01 -17.20
C GLY A 195 1.98 -0.45 -16.78
N THR A 196 3.00 0.41 -16.85
CA THR A 196 4.36 0.09 -16.37
C THR A 196 4.51 0.28 -14.86
N ALA A 197 3.61 0.99 -14.19
CA ALA A 197 3.74 1.34 -12.76
C ALA A 197 3.91 0.10 -11.88
N THR A 198 2.96 -0.82 -11.92
CA THR A 198 2.97 -2.04 -11.10
C THR A 198 4.12 -2.99 -11.43
N PRO A 199 4.38 -3.36 -12.71
CA PRO A 199 5.50 -4.23 -13.04
C PRO A 199 6.86 -3.68 -12.60
N VAL A 200 7.13 -2.40 -12.86
CA VAL A 200 8.40 -1.77 -12.49
C VAL A 200 8.54 -1.67 -10.97
N ALA A 201 7.47 -1.28 -10.26
CA ALA A 201 7.51 -1.20 -8.81
C ALA A 201 7.71 -2.57 -8.15
N LEU A 202 7.01 -3.62 -8.59
CA LEU A 202 7.19 -4.98 -8.05
C LEU A 202 8.60 -5.52 -8.32
N PHE A 203 9.13 -5.31 -9.52
CA PHE A 203 10.52 -5.64 -9.83
C PHE A 203 11.50 -4.90 -8.90
N ALA A 204 11.29 -3.61 -8.70
CA ALA A 204 12.10 -2.79 -7.80
C ALA A 204 12.00 -3.25 -6.34
N ILE A 205 10.81 -3.60 -5.87
CA ILE A 205 10.63 -4.17 -4.54
C ILE A 205 11.42 -5.47 -4.42
N GLY A 206 11.32 -6.37 -5.41
CA GLY A 206 12.11 -7.60 -5.46
C GLY A 206 13.61 -7.37 -5.42
N LEU A 207 14.10 -6.39 -6.17
CA LEU A 207 15.51 -5.96 -6.16
C LEU A 207 15.95 -5.44 -4.78
N GLY A 208 15.04 -4.76 -4.07
CA GLY A 208 15.25 -4.21 -2.72
C GLY A 208 15.16 -5.24 -1.59
N LEU A 209 14.56 -6.43 -1.80
CA LEU A 209 14.30 -7.40 -0.74
C LEU A 209 15.58 -7.78 0.03
N GLY A 210 15.51 -7.75 1.36
CA GLY A 210 16.57 -8.15 2.27
C GLY A 210 16.05 -9.04 3.38
N PHE A 211 16.43 -10.33 3.39
CA PHE A 211 15.92 -11.31 4.35
C PHE A 211 16.75 -11.43 5.62
N MET A 212 17.96 -10.85 5.66
CA MET A 212 18.85 -10.98 6.83
C MET A 212 18.38 -10.17 8.05
N ALA A 213 17.66 -9.09 7.81
CA ALA A 213 17.15 -8.22 8.89
C ALA A 213 16.17 -8.93 9.83
N ILE A 214 15.51 -10.01 9.41
CA ILE A 214 14.58 -10.78 10.23
C ILE A 214 15.25 -11.39 11.46
N LYS A 215 16.54 -11.71 11.40
CA LYS A 215 17.27 -12.32 12.52
C LYS A 215 17.22 -11.48 13.79
N THR A 216 17.15 -10.17 13.66
CA THR A 216 17.10 -9.22 14.79
C THR A 216 15.72 -8.67 15.08
N ALA A 217 14.80 -8.69 14.11
CA ALA A 217 13.49 -8.05 14.19
C ALA A 217 12.30 -9.02 14.06
N TYR A 218 12.49 -10.35 14.21
CA TYR A 218 11.44 -11.34 13.92
C TYR A 218 10.16 -11.15 14.76
N LYS A 219 10.29 -10.89 16.07
CA LYS A 219 9.12 -10.70 16.95
C LYS A 219 8.23 -9.53 16.52
N PRO A 220 8.74 -8.29 16.43
CA PRO A 220 7.91 -7.18 15.99
C PRO A 220 7.46 -7.33 14.52
N THR A 221 8.24 -7.99 13.65
CA THR A 221 7.83 -8.27 12.25
C THR A 221 6.59 -9.14 12.19
N ILE A 222 6.55 -10.25 12.95
CA ILE A 222 5.38 -11.14 12.99
C ILE A 222 4.15 -10.38 13.50
N LEU A 223 4.28 -9.61 14.57
CA LEU A 223 3.19 -8.83 15.13
C LEU A 223 2.63 -7.81 14.13
N VAL A 224 3.50 -7.09 13.41
CA VAL A 224 3.10 -6.10 12.40
C VAL A 224 2.39 -6.78 11.23
N ILE A 225 2.94 -7.89 10.72
CA ILE A 225 2.32 -8.64 9.60
C ILE A 225 0.94 -9.16 10.00
N LEU A 226 0.81 -9.77 11.17
CA LEU A 226 -0.47 -10.27 11.66
C LEU A 226 -1.48 -9.14 11.92
N ALA A 227 -1.02 -8.02 12.48
CA ALA A 227 -1.89 -6.85 12.67
C ALA A 227 -2.41 -6.31 11.36
N LYS A 228 -1.53 -6.13 10.36
CA LYS A 228 -1.91 -5.53 9.08
C LYS A 228 -2.72 -6.47 8.20
N MET A 229 -2.33 -7.73 8.11
CA MET A 229 -2.86 -8.64 7.09
C MET A 229 -3.93 -9.61 7.61
N VAL A 230 -4.11 -9.67 8.93
CA VAL A 230 -5.13 -10.53 9.55
C VAL A 230 -6.06 -9.69 10.44
N LEU A 231 -5.52 -8.98 11.42
CA LEU A 231 -6.34 -8.27 12.41
C LEU A 231 -7.10 -7.09 11.77
N ALA A 232 -6.47 -6.28 10.92
CA ALA A 232 -7.11 -5.14 10.26
C ALA A 232 -8.33 -5.56 9.40
N PRO A 233 -8.23 -6.52 8.47
CA PRO A 233 -9.40 -6.97 7.72
C PRO A 233 -10.46 -7.65 8.60
N LEU A 234 -10.09 -8.35 9.67
CA LEU A 234 -11.05 -8.91 10.63
C LEU A 234 -11.85 -7.81 11.34
N ILE A 235 -11.17 -6.76 11.83
CA ILE A 235 -11.83 -5.59 12.43
C ILE A 235 -12.75 -4.94 11.40
N PHE A 236 -12.30 -4.80 10.14
CA PHE A 236 -13.11 -4.20 9.10
C PHE A 236 -14.39 -4.98 8.84
N VAL A 237 -14.30 -6.30 8.65
CA VAL A 237 -15.47 -7.17 8.48
C VAL A 237 -16.42 -7.09 9.69
N LEU A 238 -15.85 -7.05 10.91
CA LEU A 238 -16.64 -6.91 12.13
C LEU A 238 -17.41 -5.59 12.17
N LEU A 239 -16.77 -4.47 11.81
CA LEU A 239 -17.40 -3.15 11.75
C LEU A 239 -18.49 -3.12 10.68
N LEU A 240 -18.25 -3.68 9.48
CA LEU A 240 -19.25 -3.76 8.42
C LEU A 240 -20.49 -4.52 8.87
N LYS A 241 -20.32 -5.66 9.55
CA LYS A 241 -21.44 -6.43 10.12
C LYS A 241 -22.18 -5.64 11.20
N LEU A 242 -21.44 -4.94 12.08
CA LEU A 242 -22.02 -4.13 13.15
C LEU A 242 -22.89 -2.97 12.59
N PHE A 243 -22.46 -2.37 11.49
CA PHE A 243 -23.18 -1.28 10.82
C PHE A 243 -24.24 -1.77 9.80
N GLY A 244 -24.44 -3.07 9.65
CA GLY A 244 -25.44 -3.65 8.77
C GLY A 244 -25.16 -3.52 7.27
N PHE A 245 -23.89 -3.43 6.86
CA PHE A 245 -23.51 -3.39 5.45
C PHE A 245 -23.69 -4.77 4.80
N GLU A 246 -24.38 -4.80 3.67
CA GLU A 246 -24.50 -6.00 2.81
C GLU A 246 -23.18 -6.18 2.00
N MET A 247 -22.72 -7.43 1.90
CA MET A 247 -21.49 -7.76 1.14
C MET A 247 -21.74 -7.54 -0.36
N LYS A 248 -21.09 -6.51 -0.91
CA LYS A 248 -21.06 -6.14 -2.34
C LYS A 248 -19.62 -6.17 -2.84
N ALA A 249 -19.43 -6.20 -4.16
CA ALA A 249 -18.10 -6.26 -4.76
C ALA A 249 -17.18 -5.13 -4.27
N SER A 250 -17.63 -3.88 -4.19
CA SER A 250 -16.85 -2.75 -3.66
C SER A 250 -16.42 -2.93 -2.19
N ILE A 251 -17.23 -3.62 -1.37
CA ILE A 251 -16.85 -3.96 0.00
C ILE A 251 -15.74 -5.01 0.01
N ILE A 252 -15.84 -6.02 -0.85
CA ILE A 252 -14.78 -7.04 -1.00
C ILE A 252 -13.48 -6.38 -1.44
N VAL A 253 -13.52 -5.45 -2.39
CA VAL A 253 -12.37 -4.63 -2.80
C VAL A 253 -11.75 -3.92 -1.61
N ALA A 254 -12.55 -3.19 -0.83
CA ALA A 254 -12.05 -2.43 0.32
C ALA A 254 -11.45 -3.35 1.41
N ILE A 255 -12.03 -4.53 1.65
CA ILE A 255 -11.47 -5.52 2.60
C ILE A 255 -10.13 -6.06 2.08
N ILE A 256 -10.01 -6.40 0.79
CA ILE A 256 -8.76 -6.84 0.16
C ILE A 256 -7.68 -5.76 0.35
N GLU A 257 -8.01 -4.49 0.08
CA GLU A 257 -7.09 -3.38 0.23
C GLU A 257 -6.63 -3.18 1.69
N SER A 258 -7.54 -3.36 2.64
CA SER A 258 -7.19 -3.31 4.07
C SER A 258 -6.22 -4.41 4.49
N ALA A 259 -6.22 -5.55 3.81
CA ALA A 259 -5.40 -6.72 4.10
C ALA A 259 -4.05 -6.77 3.35
N THR A 260 -3.76 -5.78 2.50
CA THR A 260 -2.50 -5.72 1.74
C THR A 260 -1.27 -5.66 2.66
N PRO A 261 -0.11 -6.21 2.24
CA PRO A 261 1.11 -6.16 3.04
C PRO A 261 1.58 -4.72 3.26
N THR A 262 2.49 -4.54 4.21
CA THR A 262 3.06 -3.23 4.57
C THR A 262 3.50 -2.43 3.35
N MET A 263 3.12 -1.16 3.31
CA MET A 263 3.49 -0.22 2.25
C MET A 263 5.00 -0.02 2.19
N THR A 264 5.58 -0.14 0.98
CA THR A 264 7.03 0.07 0.77
C THR A 264 7.46 1.49 1.16
N LEU A 265 6.60 2.49 0.89
CA LEU A 265 6.87 3.87 1.29
C LEU A 265 6.93 4.02 2.82
N ALA A 266 6.07 3.35 3.58
CA ALA A 266 6.13 3.34 5.05
C ALA A 266 7.48 2.80 5.55
N GLY A 267 7.95 1.70 4.96
CA GLY A 267 9.28 1.15 5.25
C GLY A 267 10.41 2.14 4.94
N ALA A 268 10.36 2.80 3.78
CA ALA A 268 11.35 3.81 3.40
C ALA A 268 11.34 5.02 4.35
N MET A 269 10.17 5.45 4.82
CA MET A 269 10.03 6.57 5.76
C MET A 269 10.62 6.22 7.13
N VAL A 270 10.38 5.01 7.65
CA VAL A 270 10.99 4.50 8.90
C VAL A 270 12.51 4.49 8.81
N MET A 271 13.06 3.97 7.71
CA MET A 271 14.52 3.95 7.48
C MET A 271 15.11 5.37 7.38
N LYS A 272 14.43 6.28 6.66
CA LYS A 272 14.88 7.67 6.52
C LYS A 272 14.87 8.42 7.86
N ALA A 273 13.89 8.14 8.72
CA ALA A 273 13.81 8.69 10.07
C ALA A 273 14.78 8.04 11.06
N LYS A 274 15.64 7.11 10.60
CA LYS A 274 16.63 6.36 11.40
C LYS A 274 16.01 5.63 12.61
N LEU A 275 14.76 5.16 12.46
CA LEU A 275 14.08 4.33 13.44
C LEU A 275 14.46 2.84 13.26
N ASP A 276 13.53 1.90 13.45
CA ASP A 276 13.85 0.46 13.33
C ASP A 276 13.92 0.01 11.86
N SER A 277 15.07 0.23 11.23
CA SER A 277 15.32 -0.13 9.83
C SER A 277 15.23 -1.65 9.59
N ASN A 278 15.63 -2.49 10.56
CA ASN A 278 15.55 -3.94 10.44
C ASN A 278 14.10 -4.41 10.41
N LEU A 279 13.26 -3.83 11.26
CA LEU A 279 11.83 -4.09 11.24
C LEU A 279 11.21 -3.65 9.91
N ALA A 280 11.54 -2.45 9.41
CA ALA A 280 11.00 -1.94 8.15
C ALA A 280 11.32 -2.86 6.96
N VAL A 281 12.58 -3.26 6.81
CA VAL A 281 13.03 -4.16 5.72
C VAL A 281 12.38 -5.54 5.86
N SER A 282 12.35 -6.10 7.07
CA SER A 282 11.77 -7.42 7.33
C SER A 282 10.27 -7.44 7.06
N THR A 283 9.54 -6.42 7.54
CA THR A 283 8.08 -6.38 7.41
C THR A 283 7.65 -6.26 5.94
N VAL A 284 8.32 -5.42 5.15
CA VAL A 284 8.06 -5.32 3.71
C VAL A 284 8.37 -6.64 3.01
N ALA A 285 9.54 -7.26 3.27
CA ALA A 285 9.94 -8.48 2.60
C ALA A 285 9.05 -9.69 2.97
N PHE A 286 8.85 -9.93 4.26
CA PHE A 286 8.06 -11.09 4.72
C PHE A 286 6.56 -10.86 4.61
N GLY A 287 6.07 -9.60 4.67
CA GLY A 287 4.68 -9.28 4.41
C GLY A 287 4.26 -9.65 2.99
N VAL A 288 5.09 -9.33 1.99
CA VAL A 288 4.82 -9.73 0.61
C VAL A 288 4.82 -11.26 0.46
N LEU A 289 5.76 -11.98 1.11
CA LEU A 289 5.74 -13.44 1.10
C LEU A 289 4.50 -14.00 1.80
N PHE A 290 4.08 -13.44 2.92
CA PHE A 290 2.88 -13.85 3.62
C PHE A 290 1.60 -13.61 2.81
N ALA A 291 1.59 -12.60 1.90
CA ALA A 291 0.46 -12.33 1.02
C ALA A 291 0.11 -13.52 0.11
N PHE A 292 1.10 -14.35 -0.28
CA PHE A 292 0.84 -15.57 -1.08
C PHE A 292 0.03 -16.62 -0.33
N ILE A 293 -0.05 -16.52 0.99
CA ILE A 293 -0.86 -17.41 1.83
C ILE A 293 -2.14 -16.70 2.26
N SER A 294 -2.01 -15.48 2.80
CA SER A 294 -3.14 -14.77 3.41
C SER A 294 -4.17 -14.28 2.40
N MET A 295 -3.74 -13.82 1.20
CA MET A 295 -4.67 -13.31 0.18
C MET A 295 -5.55 -14.40 -0.43
N PRO A 296 -5.04 -15.60 -0.83
CA PRO A 296 -5.92 -16.68 -1.25
C PRO A 296 -6.94 -17.11 -0.21
N ILE A 297 -6.54 -17.18 1.07
CA ILE A 297 -7.44 -17.53 2.16
C ILE A 297 -8.51 -16.46 2.33
N LEU A 298 -8.12 -15.19 2.34
CA LEU A 298 -9.05 -14.07 2.47
C LEU A 298 -10.08 -14.07 1.34
N VAL A 299 -9.62 -14.18 0.09
CA VAL A 299 -10.50 -14.18 -1.08
C VAL A 299 -11.43 -15.39 -1.06
N TRP A 300 -10.93 -16.58 -0.70
CA TRP A 300 -11.76 -17.79 -0.57
C TRP A 300 -12.88 -17.63 0.49
N VAL A 301 -12.63 -16.86 1.53
CA VAL A 301 -13.63 -16.58 2.58
C VAL A 301 -14.65 -15.54 2.13
N LEU A 302 -14.27 -14.61 1.25
CA LEU A 302 -15.09 -13.46 0.85
C LEU A 302 -15.90 -13.69 -0.44
N VAL A 303 -15.43 -14.56 -1.32
CA VAL A 303 -15.99 -14.86 -2.66
C VAL A 303 -16.35 -16.33 -2.75
#